data_f213cc83255e7f8479235ce52a2adb26
#
_entry.id   f213cc83255e7f8479235ce52a2adb26
#
_cell.length_a   1.000
_cell.length_b   1.000
_cell.length_c   1.000
_cell.angle_alpha   90.00
_cell.angle_beta   90.00
_cell.angle_gamma   90.00
#
_symmetry.space_group_name_H-M   'P 1'
#
loop_
_entity.id
_entity.type
_entity.pdbx_description
1 polymer ?
#
loop_
_entity_poly.entity_id
_entity_poly.type
_entity_poly.pdbx_seq_one_letter_code
_entity_poly.pdbx_strand_id
1 'polypeptide(L)'
;DYNKATELMCSSQVLLMVEVNDEESSYAIPGKLFDYLNSKRPIISIGPTDSEVAQILNNTASGKFFNYHEVHSLKSHIKKLYDRFKNGSNNSNTNQSIEKYNRKNLTRELSEIIGLVTRKS
;
A
#
# COMPACT_ATOMS: atom_id res chain seq x y z
N ASP A 1 5.30 -13.61 14.60
CA ASP A 1 4.32 -14.52 14.01
C ASP A 1 3.53 -13.80 12.94
N TYR A 2 3.51 -14.36 11.73
CA TYR A 2 2.83 -13.80 10.57
C TYR A 2 1.32 -13.62 10.80
N ASN A 3 0.68 -14.59 11.42
CA ASN A 3 -0.77 -14.54 11.68
C ASN A 3 -1.12 -13.41 12.65
N LYS A 4 -0.31 -13.20 13.68
CA LYS A 4 -0.52 -12.12 14.64
C LYS A 4 -0.31 -10.75 13.99
N ALA A 5 0.69 -10.62 13.12
CA ALA A 5 0.94 -9.38 12.38
C ALA A 5 -0.24 -9.05 11.45
N THR A 6 -0.76 -10.04 10.74
CA THR A 6 -1.92 -9.88 9.86
C THR A 6 -3.16 -9.46 10.65
N GLU A 7 -3.39 -10.07 11.80
CA GLU A 7 -4.50 -9.71 12.68
C GLU A 7 -4.40 -8.27 13.16
N LEU A 8 -3.20 -7.82 13.55
CA LEU A 8 -2.97 -6.44 13.96
C LEU A 8 -3.21 -5.45 12.81
N MET A 9 -2.78 -5.78 11.60
CA MET A 9 -3.03 -4.95 10.43
C MET A 9 -4.52 -4.78 10.18
N CYS A 10 -5.27 -5.87 10.18
CA CYS A 10 -6.71 -5.84 9.90
C CYS A 10 -7.52 -5.15 10.99
N SER A 11 -7.02 -5.11 12.23
CA SER A 11 -7.69 -4.44 13.35
C SER A 11 -7.30 -2.98 13.50
N SER A 12 -6.26 -2.53 12.81
CA SER A 12 -5.81 -1.14 12.86
C SER A 12 -6.72 -0.24 12.04
N GLN A 13 -6.87 1.02 12.45
CA GLN A 13 -7.68 1.98 11.69
C GLN A 13 -6.93 2.52 10.48
N VAL A 14 -5.63 2.70 10.60
CA VAL A 14 -4.75 3.23 9.56
C VAL A 14 -3.41 2.53 9.64
N LEU A 15 -2.81 2.27 8.51
CA LEU A 15 -1.47 1.68 8.43
C LEU A 15 -0.47 2.72 7.95
N LEU A 16 0.69 2.76 8.58
CA LEU A 16 1.75 3.70 8.24
C LEU A 16 2.91 2.97 7.59
N MET A 17 3.38 3.50 6.47
CA MET A 17 4.57 3.01 5.79
C MET A 17 5.54 4.18 5.56
N VAL A 18 6.77 4.02 6.00
CA VAL A 18 7.82 5.03 5.81
C VAL A 18 8.95 4.40 5.01
N GLU A 19 9.26 5.00 3.86
CA GLU A 19 10.38 4.56 3.04
C GLU A 19 11.66 5.24 3.50
N VAL A 20 12.78 4.51 3.44
CA VAL A 20 14.09 5.08 3.73
C VAL A 20 14.48 6.03 2.60
N ASN A 21 15.05 7.18 2.96
CA ASN A 21 15.51 8.17 1.97
C ASN A 21 16.86 7.73 1.38
N ASP A 22 16.83 6.76 0.50
CA ASP A 22 17.98 6.13 -0.14
C ASP A 22 17.68 6.00 -1.64
N GLU A 23 18.65 6.25 -2.49
CA GLU A 23 18.49 6.14 -3.94
C GLU A 23 18.05 4.74 -4.37
N GLU A 24 18.53 3.71 -3.72
CA GLU A 24 18.15 2.34 -4.05
C GLU A 24 16.71 2.04 -3.67
N SER A 25 16.23 2.61 -2.57
CA SER A 25 14.87 2.34 -2.09
C SER A 25 13.79 2.99 -2.95
N SER A 26 14.11 4.03 -3.73
CA SER A 26 13.13 4.67 -4.61
C SER A 26 12.67 3.77 -5.75
N TYR A 27 13.44 2.75 -6.08
CA TYR A 27 13.11 1.79 -7.13
C TYR A 27 12.55 0.47 -6.60
N ALA A 28 12.57 0.28 -5.30
CA ALA A 28 12.10 -0.96 -4.69
C ALA A 28 10.72 -0.76 -4.07
N ILE A 29 9.78 -1.63 -4.42
CA ILE A 29 8.46 -1.64 -3.80
C ILE A 29 8.56 -2.47 -2.52
N PRO A 30 8.27 -1.89 -1.34
CA PRO A 30 8.33 -2.66 -0.09
C PRO A 30 7.35 -3.83 -0.10
N GLY A 31 7.81 -5.00 0.34
CA GLY A 31 6.96 -6.18 0.42
C GLY A 31 5.76 -5.99 1.33
N LYS A 32 5.91 -5.18 2.38
CA LYS A 32 4.82 -4.83 3.31
C LYS A 32 3.63 -4.18 2.59
N LEU A 33 3.86 -3.48 1.49
CA LEU A 33 2.79 -2.79 0.77
C LEU A 33 1.69 -3.76 0.35
N PHE A 34 2.05 -4.94 -0.14
CA PHE A 34 1.07 -5.92 -0.60
C PHE A 34 0.23 -6.46 0.56
N ASP A 35 0.86 -6.68 1.71
CA ASP A 35 0.14 -7.09 2.91
C ASP A 35 -0.80 -5.98 3.40
N TYR A 36 -0.36 -4.73 3.34
CA TYR A 36 -1.16 -3.58 3.71
C TYR A 36 -2.37 -3.41 2.78
N LEU A 37 -2.18 -3.59 1.48
CA LEU A 37 -3.28 -3.54 0.51
C LEU A 37 -4.33 -4.61 0.80
N ASN A 38 -3.88 -5.82 1.12
CA ASN A 38 -4.78 -6.93 1.43
C ASN A 38 -5.55 -6.74 2.74
N SER A 39 -5.05 -5.92 3.65
CA SER A 39 -5.77 -5.61 4.90
C SER A 39 -7.03 -4.78 4.70
N LYS A 40 -7.14 -4.11 3.56
CA LYS A 40 -8.23 -3.19 3.20
C LYS A 40 -8.37 -2.01 4.15
N ARG A 41 -7.29 -1.63 4.81
CA ARG A 41 -7.24 -0.45 5.67
C ARG A 41 -6.58 0.71 4.96
N PRO A 42 -6.95 1.96 5.30
CA PRO A 42 -6.29 3.12 4.71
C PRO A 42 -4.79 3.11 5.00
N ILE A 43 -3.99 3.46 4.01
CA ILE A 43 -2.54 3.48 4.13
C ILE A 43 -2.05 4.92 4.03
N ILE A 44 -1.18 5.31 4.94
CA ILE A 44 -0.41 6.54 4.83
C ILE A 44 1.02 6.14 4.52
N SER A 45 1.55 6.60 3.40
CA SER A 45 2.94 6.33 3.03
C SER A 45 3.72 7.63 2.96
N ILE A 46 4.95 7.58 3.47
CA ILE A 46 5.88 8.71 3.42
C ILE A 46 7.14 8.23 2.73
N GLY A 47 7.58 8.95 1.71
CA GLY A 47 8.75 8.52 0.96
C GLY A 47 9.23 9.55 -0.05
N PRO A 48 10.15 9.16 -0.94
CA PRO A 48 10.69 10.06 -1.96
C PRO A 48 9.64 10.40 -3.02
N THR A 49 9.78 11.57 -3.64
CA THR A 49 8.80 12.12 -4.58
C THR A 49 8.51 11.21 -5.77
N ASP A 50 9.47 10.42 -6.19
CA ASP A 50 9.38 9.53 -7.36
C ASP A 50 9.09 8.08 -6.98
N SER A 51 8.56 7.83 -5.80
CA SER A 51 8.26 6.47 -5.33
C SER A 51 7.15 5.81 -6.16
N GLU A 52 7.36 4.55 -6.52
CA GLU A 52 6.33 3.74 -7.18
C GLU A 52 5.15 3.43 -6.25
N VAL A 53 5.36 3.47 -4.94
CA VAL A 53 4.30 3.30 -3.95
C VAL A 53 3.20 4.35 -4.16
N ALA A 54 3.59 5.58 -4.50
CA ALA A 54 2.63 6.65 -4.76
C ALA A 54 1.66 6.28 -5.88
N GLN A 55 2.17 5.70 -6.97
CA GLN A 55 1.32 5.26 -8.08
C GLN A 55 0.39 4.12 -7.67
N ILE A 56 0.90 3.16 -6.95
CA ILE A 56 0.10 2.00 -6.50
C ILE A 56 -1.03 2.46 -5.58
N LEU A 57 -0.76 3.33 -4.63
CA LEU A 57 -1.78 3.86 -3.72
C LEU A 57 -2.84 4.66 -4.48
N ASN A 58 -2.42 5.45 -5.46
CA ASN A 58 -3.35 6.23 -6.27
C ASN A 58 -4.22 5.32 -7.15
N ASN A 59 -3.63 4.33 -7.80
CA ASN A 59 -4.36 3.41 -8.69
C ASN A 59 -5.34 2.52 -7.95
N THR A 60 -5.03 2.17 -6.70
CA THR A 60 -5.88 1.31 -5.88
C THR A 60 -6.81 2.09 -4.96
N ALA A 61 -6.68 3.41 -4.90
CA ALA A 61 -7.39 4.26 -3.94
C ALA A 61 -7.28 3.75 -2.50
N SER A 62 -6.12 3.16 -2.17
CA SER A 62 -5.90 2.47 -0.89
C SER A 62 -5.34 3.38 0.19
N GLY A 63 -4.91 4.58 -0.17
CA GLY A 63 -4.32 5.49 0.79
C GLY A 63 -3.73 6.71 0.13
N LYS A 64 -2.88 7.39 0.85
CA LYS A 64 -2.28 8.63 0.39
C LYS A 64 -0.78 8.62 0.64
N PHE A 65 -0.04 9.13 -0.34
CA PHE A 65 1.41 9.25 -0.30
C PHE A 65 1.81 10.69 -0.04
N PHE A 66 2.82 10.87 0.81
CA PHE A 66 3.40 12.18 1.12
C PHE A 66 4.91 12.09 0.96
N ASN A 67 5.53 13.13 0.40
CA ASN A 67 6.98 13.22 0.44
C ASN A 67 7.42 13.70 1.83
N TYR A 68 8.74 13.69 2.09
CA TYR A 68 9.28 14.02 3.40
C TYR A 68 9.02 15.47 3.84
N HIS A 69 8.65 16.35 2.93
CA HIS A 69 8.45 17.76 3.20
C HIS A 69 6.98 18.15 3.35
N GLU A 70 6.06 17.27 3.05
CA GLU A 70 4.61 17.56 3.06
C GLU A 70 3.98 17.41 4.45
N VAL A 71 4.57 18.05 5.46
CA VAL A 71 4.14 17.89 6.86
C VAL A 71 2.72 18.42 7.08
N HIS A 72 2.38 19.57 6.52
CA HIS A 72 1.04 20.15 6.70
C HIS A 72 -0.04 19.30 6.05
N SER A 73 0.20 18.84 4.83
CA SER A 73 -0.74 17.96 4.13
C SER A 73 -0.95 16.66 4.88
N LEU A 74 0.13 16.09 5.43
CA LEU A 74 0.08 14.87 6.23
C LEU A 74 -0.76 15.07 7.49
N LYS A 75 -0.55 16.15 8.21
CA LYS A 75 -1.33 16.48 9.42
C LYS A 75 -2.81 16.62 9.12
N SER A 76 -3.14 17.34 8.04
CA SER A 76 -4.53 17.52 7.61
C SER A 76 -5.19 16.19 7.27
N HIS A 77 -4.47 15.29 6.60
CA HIS A 77 -4.97 13.99 6.23
C HIS A 77 -5.22 13.10 7.46
N ILE A 78 -4.28 13.09 8.41
CA ILE A 78 -4.43 12.34 9.66
C ILE A 78 -5.66 12.85 10.42
N LYS A 79 -5.86 14.16 10.49
CA LYS A 79 -7.02 14.73 11.15
C LYS A 79 -8.32 14.29 10.51
N LYS A 80 -8.39 14.28 9.18
CA LYS A 80 -9.57 13.80 8.45
C LYS A 80 -9.89 12.34 8.77
N LEU A 81 -8.87 11.48 8.82
CA LEU A 81 -9.06 10.07 9.16
C LEU A 81 -9.52 9.90 10.59
N TYR A 82 -8.95 10.67 11.51
CA TYR A 82 -9.34 10.66 12.92
C TYR A 82 -10.80 11.10 13.09
N ASP A 83 -11.21 12.17 12.43
CA ASP A 83 -12.58 12.67 12.49
C ASP A 83 -13.57 11.63 11.94
N ARG A 84 -13.22 10.95 10.85
CA ARG A 84 -14.04 9.85 10.31
C ARG A 84 -14.19 8.72 11.31
N PHE A 85 -13.09 8.33 11.94
CA PHE A 85 -13.11 7.29 12.97
C PHE A 85 -13.98 7.70 14.15
N LYS A 86 -13.82 8.93 14.63
CA LYS A 86 -14.59 9.47 15.75
C LYS A 86 -16.08 9.52 15.45
N ASN A 87 -16.46 9.77 14.21
CA ASN A 87 -17.86 9.81 13.76
C ASN A 87 -18.43 8.43 13.42
N GLY A 88 -17.66 7.37 13.63
CA GLY A 88 -18.10 6.01 13.39
C GLY A 88 -18.06 5.56 11.94
N SER A 89 -17.44 6.33 11.04
CA SER A 89 -17.29 5.94 9.64
C SER A 89 -16.34 4.76 9.49
N ASN A 90 -16.69 3.85 8.58
CA ASN A 90 -15.83 2.72 8.26
C ASN A 90 -14.70 3.15 7.33
N ASN A 91 -13.45 2.96 7.76
CA ASN A 91 -12.26 3.28 6.96
C ASN A 91 -11.80 2.11 6.09
N SER A 92 -12.55 1.02 6.04
CA SER A 92 -12.19 -0.12 5.22
C SER A 92 -12.23 0.23 3.73
N ASN A 93 -11.19 -0.17 3.01
CA ASN A 93 -11.10 0.03 1.57
C ASN A 93 -11.64 -1.21 0.84
N THR A 94 -12.63 -0.99 -0.03
CA THR A 94 -13.26 -2.07 -0.79
C THR A 94 -12.91 -2.02 -2.28
N ASN A 95 -11.91 -1.25 -2.67
CA ASN A 95 -11.53 -1.12 -4.07
C ASN A 95 -10.99 -2.46 -4.62
N GLN A 96 -11.64 -2.98 -5.67
CA GLN A 96 -11.29 -4.27 -6.26
C GLN A 96 -9.95 -4.27 -6.99
N SER A 97 -9.45 -3.10 -7.40
CA SER A 97 -8.15 -3.03 -8.06
C SER A 97 -6.99 -3.46 -7.17
N ILE A 98 -7.21 -3.56 -5.86
CA ILE A 98 -6.23 -4.08 -4.90
C ILE A 98 -5.87 -5.54 -5.21
N GLU A 99 -6.82 -6.34 -5.67
CA GLU A 99 -6.58 -7.75 -5.96
C GLU A 99 -5.49 -7.98 -7.00
N LYS A 100 -5.30 -7.02 -7.90
CA LYS A 100 -4.23 -7.06 -8.90
C LYS A 100 -2.85 -7.22 -8.25
N TYR A 101 -2.67 -6.69 -7.03
CA TYR A 101 -1.39 -6.65 -6.34
C TYR A 101 -1.24 -7.74 -5.28
N ASN A 102 -2.22 -8.65 -5.11
CA ASN A 102 -2.04 -9.72 -4.15
C ASN A 102 -1.01 -10.74 -4.68
N ARG A 103 -0.37 -11.47 -3.77
CA ARG A 103 0.72 -12.38 -4.11
C ARG A 103 0.30 -13.49 -5.07
N LYS A 104 -0.92 -13.97 -4.94
CA LYS A 104 -1.45 -15.03 -5.80
C LYS A 104 -1.55 -14.57 -7.26
N ASN A 105 -2.11 -13.39 -7.46
CA ASN A 105 -2.27 -12.83 -8.80
C ASN A 105 -0.93 -12.45 -9.42
N LEU A 106 0.00 -11.89 -8.63
CA LEU A 106 1.34 -11.58 -9.11
C LEU A 106 2.11 -12.83 -9.50
N THR A 107 2.00 -13.88 -8.71
CA THR A 107 2.63 -15.18 -9.02
C THR A 107 2.06 -15.77 -10.31
N ARG A 108 0.75 -15.68 -10.50
CA ARG A 108 0.10 -16.13 -11.73
C ARG A 108 0.61 -15.38 -12.96
N GLU A 109 0.69 -14.06 -12.88
CA GLU A 109 1.22 -13.23 -13.97
C GLU A 109 2.66 -13.62 -14.32
N LEU A 110 3.48 -13.82 -13.29
CA LEU A 110 4.87 -14.23 -13.48
C LEU A 110 4.95 -15.61 -14.16
N SER A 111 4.11 -16.56 -13.75
CA SER A 111 4.03 -17.89 -14.37
C SER A 111 3.64 -17.82 -15.84
N GLU A 112 2.70 -16.95 -16.19
CA GLU A 112 2.28 -16.73 -17.57
C GLU A 112 3.42 -16.17 -18.43
N ILE A 113 4.17 -15.21 -17.90
CA ILE A 113 5.34 -14.63 -18.58
C ILE A 113 6.42 -15.67 -18.81
N ILE A 114 6.72 -16.47 -17.81
CA ILE A 114 7.70 -17.57 -17.92
C ILE A 114 7.25 -18.58 -18.98
N GLY A 115 5.97 -18.94 -18.99
CA GLY A 115 5.41 -19.84 -20.00
C GLY A 115 5.55 -19.31 -21.41
N LEU A 116 5.34 -18.01 -21.62
CA LEU A 116 5.51 -17.36 -22.93
C LEU A 116 6.97 -17.40 -23.39
N VAL A 117 7.91 -17.16 -22.49
CA VAL A 117 9.34 -17.18 -22.80
C VAL A 117 9.80 -18.59 -23.18
N THR A 118 9.36 -19.60 -22.46
CA THR A 118 9.75 -21.00 -22.73
C THR A 118 9.15 -21.54 -24.01
N ARG A 119 7.96 -21.07 -24.42
CA ARG A 119 7.33 -21.48 -25.67
C ARG A 119 8.03 -20.95 -26.91
N LYS A 120 8.80 -19.86 -26.78
CA LYS A 120 9.52 -19.24 -27.88
C LYS A 120 10.93 -19.82 -28.10
N SER A 121 11.37 -20.69 -27.25
CA SER A 121 12.70 -21.31 -27.35
C SER A 121 12.68 -22.69 -28.06
#